data_288bb4cff56cf582f30691492269ba61
#
_entry.id   288bb4cff56cf582f30691492269ba61
#
_cell.length_a   1.000
_cell.length_b   1.000
_cell.length_c   1.000
_cell.angle_alpha   90.00
_cell.angle_beta   90.00
_cell.angle_gamma   90.00
#
_symmetry.space_group_name_H-M   'P 1'
#
loop_
_entity.id
_entity.type
_entity.pdbx_description
1 polymer ?
#
loop_
_entity_poly.entity_id
_entity_poly.type
_entity_poly.pdbx_seq_one_letter_code
_entity_poly.pdbx_strand_id
1 'polypeptide(L)'
;MVTETKKTFIQNLVSNKFFWIVFILFGFSFPIFRVLTRELPKPLPEYGAIPAFELVTEDNLKFKDSDLLGKVTISQFIFLNCPTVCKTSLKNMKKVQKRVRGLGNKIALLSFTVDPENDTPKNLFKRARELKANPFIWKFITGEKNSLEDLLVKGFKVPMGDKSYSKNIYDIAHSEKFVLSDKNGKIRGYYGKDKNEINRMMIDVGLLVNNAFGN
;
A
#
# COMPACT_ATOMS: atom_id res chain seq x y z
N MET A 1 68.68 -36.66 -7.30
CA MET A 1 68.43 -35.45 -8.13
C MET A 1 66.98 -35.02 -7.85
N VAL A 2 66.82 -34.07 -6.90
CA VAL A 2 65.50 -33.61 -6.49
C VAL A 2 65.12 -32.47 -7.41
N THR A 3 64.14 -32.66 -8.28
CA THR A 3 63.63 -31.64 -9.17
C THR A 3 62.82 -30.58 -8.34
N GLU A 4 63.40 -29.42 -8.11
CA GLU A 4 62.68 -28.28 -7.58
C GLU A 4 61.58 -27.87 -8.57
N THR A 5 60.33 -28.17 -8.27
CA THR A 5 59.20 -27.67 -9.03
C THR A 5 59.02 -26.17 -8.75
N LYS A 6 59.33 -25.33 -9.77
CA LYS A 6 59.06 -23.88 -9.69
C LYS A 6 57.58 -23.68 -9.43
N LYS A 7 57.26 -23.12 -8.25
CA LYS A 7 55.85 -22.73 -7.93
C LYS A 7 55.37 -21.74 -8.99
N THR A 8 54.18 -21.99 -9.51
CA THR A 8 53.53 -21.06 -10.46
C THR A 8 53.27 -19.73 -9.81
N PHE A 9 53.23 -18.65 -10.60
CA PHE A 9 52.90 -17.28 -10.11
C PHE A 9 51.66 -17.24 -9.18
N ILE A 10 50.64 -17.98 -9.53
CA ILE A 10 49.39 -18.12 -8.74
C ILE A 10 49.65 -18.77 -7.38
N GLN A 11 50.50 -19.82 -7.32
CA GLN A 11 50.86 -20.48 -6.06
C GLN A 11 51.62 -19.56 -5.12
N ASN A 12 52.53 -18.72 -5.67
CA ASN A 12 53.24 -17.73 -4.88
C ASN A 12 52.34 -16.62 -4.37
N LEU A 13 51.36 -16.16 -5.19
CA LEU A 13 50.39 -15.16 -4.81
C LEU A 13 49.48 -15.63 -3.67
N VAL A 14 48.93 -16.85 -3.81
CA VAL A 14 48.02 -17.44 -2.81
C VAL A 14 48.75 -17.84 -1.52
N SER A 15 50.05 -18.16 -1.58
CA SER A 15 50.86 -18.45 -0.39
C SER A 15 51.34 -17.19 0.36
N ASN A 16 51.14 -16.02 -0.22
CA ASN A 16 51.58 -14.76 0.38
C ASN A 16 50.51 -14.25 1.37
N LYS A 17 50.88 -14.18 2.66
CA LYS A 17 49.99 -13.68 3.73
C LYS A 17 49.52 -12.22 3.47
N PHE A 18 50.37 -11.40 2.86
CA PHE A 18 50.05 -10.02 2.53
C PHE A 18 48.95 -9.92 1.46
N PHE A 19 48.93 -10.83 0.49
CA PHE A 19 47.87 -10.93 -0.51
C PHE A 19 46.49 -11.14 0.20
N TRP A 20 46.40 -12.06 1.16
CA TRP A 20 45.19 -12.33 1.87
C TRP A 20 44.72 -11.16 2.74
N ILE A 21 45.66 -10.43 3.37
CA ILE A 21 45.33 -9.22 4.14
C ILE A 21 44.70 -8.17 3.22
N VAL A 22 45.32 -7.89 2.09
CA VAL A 22 44.79 -6.92 1.10
C VAL A 22 43.45 -7.39 0.53
N PHE A 23 43.31 -8.67 0.21
CA PHE A 23 42.09 -9.24 -0.32
C PHE A 23 40.92 -9.13 0.70
N ILE A 24 41.16 -9.42 1.98
CA ILE A 24 40.18 -9.26 3.04
C ILE A 24 39.81 -7.79 3.24
N LEU A 25 40.81 -6.91 3.33
CA LEU A 25 40.56 -5.47 3.47
C LEU A 25 39.73 -4.91 2.33
N PHE A 26 40.05 -5.25 1.09
CA PHE A 26 39.32 -4.81 -0.10
C PHE A 26 37.94 -5.49 -0.21
N GLY A 27 37.87 -6.79 0.09
CA GLY A 27 36.62 -7.56 0.02
C GLY A 27 35.56 -7.10 1.01
N PHE A 28 35.99 -6.69 2.20
CA PHE A 28 35.07 -6.21 3.24
C PHE A 28 34.87 -4.69 3.23
N SER A 29 35.83 -3.91 2.70
CA SER A 29 35.70 -2.44 2.66
C SER A 29 34.55 -1.97 1.78
N PHE A 30 34.33 -2.60 0.64
CA PHE A 30 33.25 -2.23 -0.29
C PHE A 30 31.84 -2.41 0.30
N PRO A 31 31.46 -3.58 0.85
CA PRO A 31 30.15 -3.72 1.49
C PRO A 31 29.99 -2.82 2.72
N ILE A 32 31.04 -2.64 3.54
CA ILE A 32 31.01 -1.73 4.68
C ILE A 32 30.82 -0.28 4.21
N PHE A 33 31.58 0.18 3.24
CA PHE A 33 31.43 1.50 2.65
C PHE A 33 30.02 1.72 2.11
N ARG A 34 29.45 0.73 1.39
CA ARG A 34 28.11 0.81 0.84
C ARG A 34 27.01 0.87 1.92
N VAL A 35 27.22 0.22 3.06
CA VAL A 35 26.30 0.31 4.21
C VAL A 35 26.39 1.67 4.88
N LEU A 36 27.62 2.18 5.11
CA LEU A 36 27.86 3.48 5.75
C LEU A 36 27.40 4.67 4.90
N THR A 37 27.46 4.55 3.57
CA THR A 37 27.05 5.61 2.63
C THR A 37 25.59 5.46 2.17
N ARG A 38 24.84 4.45 2.67
CA ARG A 38 23.46 4.25 2.30
C ARG A 38 22.58 5.36 2.90
N GLU A 39 22.10 6.23 2.05
CA GLU A 39 21.07 7.19 2.46
C GLU A 39 19.81 6.46 2.89
N LEU A 40 19.33 6.73 4.10
CA LEU A 40 18.05 6.24 4.56
C LEU A 40 16.94 6.92 3.74
N PRO A 41 15.88 6.19 3.38
CA PRO A 41 14.76 6.79 2.67
C PRO A 41 14.17 7.93 3.48
N LYS A 42 13.89 9.06 2.81
CA LYS A 42 13.28 10.22 3.45
C LYS A 42 11.88 9.84 3.98
N PRO A 43 11.51 10.36 5.15
CA PRO A 43 10.16 10.15 5.68
C PRO A 43 9.10 10.59 4.66
N LEU A 44 8.02 9.80 4.54
CA LEU A 44 6.91 10.16 3.69
C LEU A 44 6.21 11.41 4.24
N PRO A 45 5.71 12.30 3.37
CA PRO A 45 4.98 13.49 3.77
C PRO A 45 3.73 13.12 4.57
N GLU A 46 3.21 14.07 5.34
CA GLU A 46 1.96 13.94 6.09
C GLU A 46 0.95 14.93 5.54
N TYR A 47 -0.20 14.43 5.09
CA TYR A 47 -1.27 15.24 4.49
C TYR A 47 -2.46 15.48 5.43
N GLY A 48 -2.42 14.91 6.62
CA GLY A 48 -3.45 14.97 7.64
C GLY A 48 -3.72 13.59 8.25
N ALA A 49 -4.73 13.50 9.11
CA ALA A 49 -5.13 12.26 9.75
C ALA A 49 -6.57 11.90 9.36
N ILE A 50 -6.87 10.60 9.32
CA ILE A 50 -8.22 10.09 9.20
C ILE A 50 -8.96 10.46 10.49
N PRO A 51 -10.07 11.21 10.43
CA PRO A 51 -10.85 11.55 11.62
C PRO A 51 -11.55 10.31 12.19
N ALA A 52 -12.04 10.43 13.43
CA ALA A 52 -12.88 9.40 14.01
C ALA A 52 -14.17 9.20 13.17
N PHE A 53 -14.55 7.94 12.96
CA PHE A 53 -15.76 7.58 12.25
C PHE A 53 -16.35 6.28 12.82
N GLU A 54 -17.65 6.08 12.62
CA GLU A 54 -18.33 4.81 12.83
C GLU A 54 -19.23 4.53 11.61
N LEU A 55 -18.90 3.48 10.88
CA LEU A 55 -19.58 3.06 9.66
C LEU A 55 -19.90 1.56 9.74
N VAL A 56 -20.32 0.94 8.64
CA VAL A 56 -20.61 -0.49 8.57
C VAL A 56 -19.86 -1.16 7.42
N THR A 57 -19.45 -2.40 7.64
CA THR A 57 -18.83 -3.23 6.62
C THR A 57 -19.86 -3.95 5.76
N GLU A 58 -19.40 -4.62 4.71
CA GLU A 58 -20.19 -5.53 3.88
C GLU A 58 -20.85 -6.68 4.67
N ASP A 59 -20.26 -7.05 5.81
CA ASP A 59 -20.81 -8.07 6.74
C ASP A 59 -21.86 -7.47 7.71
N ASN A 60 -22.21 -6.19 7.52
CA ASN A 60 -23.11 -5.44 8.42
C ASN A 60 -22.58 -5.32 9.85
N LEU A 61 -21.28 -5.32 10.04
CA LEU A 61 -20.61 -5.11 11.32
C LEU A 61 -20.18 -3.65 11.45
N LYS A 62 -20.21 -3.13 12.68
CA LYS A 62 -19.67 -1.79 12.98
C LYS A 62 -18.17 -1.77 12.68
N PHE A 63 -17.73 -0.68 12.09
CA PHE A 63 -16.35 -0.45 11.71
C PHE A 63 -15.93 0.99 12.06
N LYS A 64 -14.86 1.13 12.81
CA LYS A 64 -14.38 2.40 13.35
C LYS A 64 -12.94 2.69 12.90
N ASP A 65 -12.54 3.95 13.02
CA ASP A 65 -11.14 4.37 12.86
C ASP A 65 -10.17 3.59 13.75
N SER A 66 -10.60 3.24 14.98
CA SER A 66 -9.81 2.42 15.91
C SER A 66 -9.46 1.03 15.36
N ASP A 67 -10.26 0.45 14.46
CA ASP A 67 -10.00 -0.84 13.84
C ASP A 67 -8.81 -0.79 12.85
N LEU A 68 -8.40 0.41 12.47
CA LEU A 68 -7.27 0.69 11.57
C LEU A 68 -5.95 0.88 12.32
N LEU A 69 -5.98 1.13 13.63
CA LEU A 69 -4.78 1.39 14.40
C LEU A 69 -3.80 0.19 14.33
N GLY A 70 -2.54 0.50 14.16
CA GLY A 70 -1.48 -0.50 13.99
C GLY A 70 -1.36 -1.08 12.57
N LYS A 71 -2.24 -0.68 11.64
CA LYS A 71 -2.23 -1.17 10.26
C LYS A 71 -1.90 -0.05 9.27
N VAL A 72 -1.07 -0.35 8.30
CA VAL A 72 -0.96 0.47 7.10
C VAL A 72 -2.22 0.27 6.27
N THR A 73 -2.83 1.35 5.79
CA THR A 73 -4.16 1.28 5.16
C THR A 73 -4.10 1.80 3.73
N ILE A 74 -4.68 1.06 2.79
CA ILE A 74 -4.89 1.52 1.41
C ILE A 74 -6.39 1.65 1.18
N SER A 75 -6.85 2.89 1.01
CA SER A 75 -8.27 3.23 0.78
C SER A 75 -8.51 3.58 -0.68
N GLN A 76 -9.68 3.19 -1.19
CA GLN A 76 -10.23 3.61 -2.47
C GLN A 76 -11.70 3.96 -2.33
N PHE A 77 -12.25 4.70 -3.30
CA PHE A 77 -13.62 5.17 -3.33
C PHE A 77 -14.31 4.59 -4.54
N ILE A 78 -15.49 4.01 -4.34
CA ILE A 78 -16.20 3.22 -5.37
C ILE A 78 -17.70 3.50 -5.33
N PHE A 79 -18.41 3.14 -6.40
CA PHE A 79 -19.84 2.82 -6.39
C PHE A 79 -20.11 1.67 -7.36
N LEU A 80 -21.01 0.77 -6.99
CA LEU A 80 -21.17 -0.51 -7.71
C LEU A 80 -21.75 -0.35 -9.10
N ASN A 81 -22.63 0.64 -9.28
CA ASN A 81 -23.31 0.92 -10.55
C ASN A 81 -22.47 1.74 -11.52
N CYS A 82 -21.20 1.96 -11.26
CA CYS A 82 -20.29 2.67 -12.14
C CYS A 82 -20.08 1.91 -13.46
N PRO A 83 -20.39 2.53 -14.62
CA PRO A 83 -20.28 1.85 -15.89
C PRO A 83 -18.84 1.58 -16.34
N THR A 84 -17.86 2.37 -15.90
CA THR A 84 -16.51 2.38 -16.48
C THR A 84 -15.38 2.31 -15.48
N VAL A 85 -15.22 3.30 -14.63
CA VAL A 85 -13.97 3.56 -13.87
C VAL A 85 -13.81 2.66 -12.65
N CYS A 86 -14.88 2.37 -11.95
CA CYS A 86 -14.82 1.55 -10.72
C CYS A 86 -14.41 0.09 -10.98
N LYS A 87 -14.76 -0.45 -12.16
CA LYS A 87 -14.30 -1.79 -12.53
C LYS A 87 -12.77 -1.88 -12.58
N THR A 88 -12.11 -0.84 -13.09
CA THR A 88 -10.64 -0.75 -13.14
C THR A 88 -10.05 -0.57 -11.75
N SER A 89 -10.65 0.27 -10.91
CA SER A 89 -10.22 0.49 -9.52
C SER A 89 -10.26 -0.80 -8.71
N LEU A 90 -11.38 -1.51 -8.73
CA LEU A 90 -11.56 -2.79 -8.05
C LEU A 90 -10.60 -3.87 -8.59
N LYS A 91 -10.37 -3.92 -9.92
CA LYS A 91 -9.36 -4.82 -10.51
C LYS A 91 -7.94 -4.51 -10.00
N ASN A 92 -7.61 -3.23 -9.88
CA ASN A 92 -6.31 -2.81 -9.36
C ASN A 92 -6.17 -3.12 -7.87
N MET A 93 -7.19 -2.87 -7.05
CA MET A 93 -7.18 -3.28 -5.64
C MET A 93 -7.00 -4.79 -5.48
N LYS A 94 -7.61 -5.59 -6.36
CA LYS A 94 -7.38 -7.04 -6.39
C LYS A 94 -5.92 -7.42 -6.69
N LYS A 95 -5.22 -6.65 -7.56
CA LYS A 95 -3.78 -6.83 -7.79
C LYS A 95 -2.97 -6.42 -6.57
N VAL A 96 -3.35 -5.32 -5.92
CA VAL A 96 -2.74 -4.87 -4.65
C VAL A 96 -2.90 -5.94 -3.59
N GLN A 97 -4.12 -6.50 -3.40
CA GLN A 97 -4.36 -7.61 -2.45
C GLN A 97 -3.38 -8.77 -2.65
N LYS A 98 -3.12 -9.17 -3.90
CA LYS A 98 -2.16 -10.25 -4.19
C LYS A 98 -0.74 -9.89 -3.76
N ARG A 99 -0.34 -8.62 -3.91
CA ARG A 99 1.01 -8.15 -3.56
C ARG A 99 1.22 -8.05 -2.04
N VAL A 100 0.17 -7.72 -1.30
CA VAL A 100 0.25 -7.50 0.16
C VAL A 100 -0.12 -8.72 0.99
N ARG A 101 -0.50 -9.85 0.38
CA ARG A 101 -1.01 -11.03 1.13
C ARG A 101 -0.03 -11.58 2.18
N GLY A 102 1.28 -11.33 2.01
CA GLY A 102 2.30 -11.74 2.98
C GLY A 102 2.43 -10.83 4.19
N LEU A 103 1.72 -9.69 4.21
CA LEU A 103 1.79 -8.72 5.31
C LEU A 103 0.81 -9.04 6.46
N GLY A 104 -0.13 -9.96 6.25
CA GLY A 104 -1.10 -10.39 7.26
C GLY A 104 -1.90 -9.23 7.83
N ASN A 105 -1.93 -9.13 9.15
CA ASN A 105 -2.67 -8.11 9.90
C ASN A 105 -2.02 -6.72 9.93
N LYS A 106 -0.84 -6.54 9.33
CA LYS A 106 -0.15 -5.25 9.24
C LYS A 106 -0.73 -4.32 8.18
N ILE A 107 -1.65 -4.82 7.35
CA ILE A 107 -2.24 -4.08 6.23
C ILE A 107 -3.77 -4.18 6.25
N ALA A 108 -4.45 -3.10 5.87
CA ALA A 108 -5.87 -3.09 5.58
C ALA A 108 -6.12 -2.48 4.20
N LEU A 109 -7.02 -3.08 3.43
CA LEU A 109 -7.52 -2.57 2.17
C LEU A 109 -8.97 -2.16 2.37
N LEU A 110 -9.32 -0.93 2.02
CA LEU A 110 -10.64 -0.37 2.26
C LEU A 110 -11.25 0.11 0.95
N SER A 111 -12.50 -0.24 0.72
CA SER A 111 -13.31 0.28 -0.39
C SER A 111 -14.52 0.98 0.19
N PHE A 112 -14.47 2.30 0.27
CA PHE A 112 -15.60 3.12 0.72
C PHE A 112 -16.55 3.36 -0.45
N THR A 113 -17.85 3.16 -0.23
CA THR A 113 -18.83 3.57 -1.22
C THR A 113 -19.04 5.08 -1.19
N VAL A 114 -19.31 5.66 -2.36
CA VAL A 114 -19.81 7.04 -2.50
C VAL A 114 -21.31 7.08 -2.80
N ASP A 115 -21.96 5.92 -2.88
CA ASP A 115 -23.41 5.78 -3.15
C ASP A 115 -24.10 4.84 -2.15
N PRO A 116 -24.14 5.20 -0.86
CA PRO A 116 -24.65 4.30 0.19
C PRO A 116 -26.15 3.93 0.02
N GLU A 117 -26.89 4.72 -0.73
CA GLU A 117 -28.32 4.45 -1.01
C GLU A 117 -28.50 3.17 -1.86
N ASN A 118 -27.60 2.93 -2.82
CA ASN A 118 -27.63 1.77 -3.69
C ASN A 118 -26.65 0.68 -3.25
N ASP A 119 -25.53 1.06 -2.68
CA ASP A 119 -24.47 0.17 -2.23
C ASP A 119 -24.69 -0.30 -0.80
N THR A 120 -25.80 -1.02 -0.59
CA THR A 120 -26.13 -1.63 0.70
C THR A 120 -25.08 -2.68 1.11
N PRO A 121 -24.95 -3.02 2.40
CA PRO A 121 -24.06 -4.10 2.86
C PRO A 121 -24.22 -5.38 2.03
N LYS A 122 -25.46 -5.79 1.75
CA LYS A 122 -25.77 -6.98 0.93
C LYS A 122 -25.17 -6.90 -0.49
N ASN A 123 -25.27 -5.74 -1.15
CA ASN A 123 -24.73 -5.54 -2.50
C ASN A 123 -23.20 -5.52 -2.47
N LEU A 124 -22.62 -4.88 -1.47
CA LEU A 124 -21.17 -4.86 -1.25
C LEU A 124 -20.63 -6.25 -0.93
N PHE A 125 -21.32 -7.02 -0.09
CA PHE A 125 -20.95 -8.42 0.19
C PHE A 125 -20.93 -9.28 -1.07
N LYS A 126 -21.96 -9.19 -1.90
CA LYS A 126 -21.99 -9.89 -3.20
C LYS A 126 -20.76 -9.51 -4.05
N ARG A 127 -20.47 -8.21 -4.16
CA ARG A 127 -19.32 -7.72 -4.92
C ARG A 127 -17.98 -8.19 -4.35
N ALA A 128 -17.83 -8.18 -3.03
CA ALA A 128 -16.61 -8.69 -2.36
C ALA A 128 -16.36 -10.17 -2.72
N ARG A 129 -17.42 -10.99 -2.72
CA ARG A 129 -17.33 -12.41 -3.09
C ARG A 129 -16.97 -12.61 -4.57
N GLU A 130 -17.57 -11.88 -5.49
CA GLU A 130 -17.25 -11.92 -6.93
C GLU A 130 -15.75 -11.57 -7.18
N LEU A 131 -15.22 -10.63 -6.43
CA LEU A 131 -13.83 -10.22 -6.51
C LEU A 131 -12.87 -11.19 -5.82
N LYS A 132 -13.39 -12.13 -5.03
CA LYS A 132 -12.60 -12.99 -4.12
C LYS A 132 -11.76 -12.12 -3.18
N ALA A 133 -12.39 -11.07 -2.61
CA ALA A 133 -11.78 -10.25 -1.59
C ALA A 133 -11.51 -11.10 -0.34
N ASN A 134 -10.31 -10.95 0.24
CA ASN A 134 -9.99 -11.62 1.49
C ASN A 134 -10.61 -10.82 2.65
N PRO A 135 -11.60 -11.35 3.37
CA PRO A 135 -12.34 -10.60 4.39
C PRO A 135 -11.48 -10.19 5.60
N PHE A 136 -10.31 -10.78 5.78
CA PHE A 136 -9.39 -10.42 6.86
C PHE A 136 -8.59 -9.15 6.59
N ILE A 137 -8.40 -8.78 5.32
CA ILE A 137 -7.58 -7.63 4.95
C ILE A 137 -8.28 -6.64 4.04
N TRP A 138 -9.38 -7.01 3.35
CA TRP A 138 -10.08 -6.14 2.42
C TRP A 138 -11.56 -6.04 2.79
N LYS A 139 -11.97 -4.85 3.26
CA LYS A 139 -13.32 -4.51 3.67
C LYS A 139 -13.97 -3.54 2.68
N PHE A 140 -15.25 -3.71 2.50
CA PHE A 140 -16.12 -2.78 1.78
C PHE A 140 -17.00 -2.05 2.79
N ILE A 141 -17.02 -0.72 2.71
CA ILE A 141 -17.55 0.10 3.79
C ILE A 141 -18.65 1.00 3.22
N THR A 142 -19.77 1.02 3.92
CA THR A 142 -20.92 1.86 3.66
C THR A 142 -21.43 2.45 4.99
N GLY A 143 -22.47 3.26 4.95
CA GLY A 143 -23.05 3.85 6.14
C GLY A 143 -24.01 4.97 5.82
N GLU A 144 -24.28 5.80 6.80
CA GLU A 144 -25.11 6.98 6.65
C GLU A 144 -24.41 7.97 5.70
N LYS A 145 -25.18 8.58 4.78
CA LYS A 145 -24.63 9.42 3.70
C LYS A 145 -23.80 10.58 4.20
N ASN A 146 -24.31 11.34 5.19
CA ASN A 146 -23.61 12.51 5.69
C ASN A 146 -22.30 12.10 6.41
N SER A 147 -22.32 10.99 7.15
CA SER A 147 -21.12 10.47 7.83
C SER A 147 -20.04 10.03 6.84
N LEU A 148 -20.43 9.40 5.73
CA LEU A 148 -19.54 9.05 4.63
C LEU A 148 -19.00 10.29 3.94
N GLU A 149 -19.85 11.25 3.59
CA GLU A 149 -19.46 12.49 2.92
C GLU A 149 -18.45 13.28 3.78
N ASP A 150 -18.73 13.44 5.06
CA ASP A 150 -17.82 14.11 6.00
C ASP A 150 -16.47 13.39 6.08
N LEU A 151 -16.46 12.07 6.17
CA LEU A 151 -15.23 11.29 6.19
C LEU A 151 -14.45 11.42 4.88
N LEU A 152 -15.11 11.35 3.73
CA LEU A 152 -14.45 11.40 2.43
C LEU A 152 -13.90 12.80 2.14
N VAL A 153 -14.72 13.84 2.33
CA VAL A 153 -14.36 15.22 1.98
C VAL A 153 -13.43 15.83 3.03
N LYS A 154 -13.78 15.77 4.30
CA LYS A 154 -13.01 16.42 5.39
C LYS A 154 -11.84 15.54 5.83
N GLY A 155 -12.04 14.21 5.88
CA GLY A 155 -11.04 13.25 6.33
C GLY A 155 -10.04 12.91 5.23
N PHE A 156 -10.49 12.20 4.23
CA PHE A 156 -9.60 11.75 3.13
C PHE A 156 -9.25 12.86 2.15
N LYS A 157 -9.88 14.03 2.24
CA LYS A 157 -9.72 15.18 1.31
C LYS A 157 -9.95 14.79 -0.15
N VAL A 158 -10.94 13.92 -0.33
CA VAL A 158 -11.34 13.39 -1.61
C VAL A 158 -12.65 14.06 -2.02
N PRO A 159 -12.72 14.73 -3.19
CA PRO A 159 -13.97 15.32 -3.64
C PRO A 159 -15.04 14.24 -3.81
N MET A 160 -16.23 14.55 -3.32
CA MET A 160 -17.44 13.78 -3.56
C MET A 160 -18.43 14.74 -4.24
N GLY A 161 -18.80 14.43 -5.48
CA GLY A 161 -19.70 15.25 -6.25
C GLY A 161 -21.14 14.77 -6.17
N ASP A 162 -22.06 15.60 -6.66
CA ASP A 162 -23.45 15.25 -6.80
C ASP A 162 -23.68 14.18 -7.85
N LYS A 163 -24.80 13.44 -7.69
CA LYS A 163 -25.26 12.46 -8.66
C LYS A 163 -25.60 13.19 -9.97
N SER A 164 -24.95 12.82 -11.06
CA SER A 164 -25.23 13.37 -12.38
C SER A 164 -25.76 12.28 -13.30
N TYR A 165 -26.74 12.65 -14.14
CA TYR A 165 -27.27 11.82 -15.21
C TYR A 165 -26.93 12.47 -16.54
N SER A 166 -25.93 11.93 -17.24
CA SER A 166 -25.59 12.37 -18.58
C SER A 166 -25.73 11.21 -19.57
N LYS A 167 -26.50 11.41 -20.65
CA LYS A 167 -26.72 10.39 -21.71
C LYS A 167 -27.12 9.00 -21.18
N ASN A 168 -28.03 8.94 -20.20
CA ASN A 168 -28.45 7.71 -19.53
C ASN A 168 -27.35 7.00 -18.72
N ILE A 169 -26.27 7.68 -18.42
CA ILE A 169 -25.20 7.18 -17.58
C ILE A 169 -25.32 7.87 -16.21
N TYR A 170 -25.46 7.03 -15.17
CA TYR A 170 -25.41 7.45 -13.78
C TYR A 170 -23.94 7.56 -13.36
N ASP A 171 -23.51 8.75 -12.97
CA ASP A 171 -22.16 9.01 -12.51
C ASP A 171 -22.16 9.84 -11.23
N ILE A 172 -21.19 9.60 -10.38
CA ILE A 172 -20.90 10.37 -9.18
C ILE A 172 -19.45 10.80 -9.27
N ALA A 173 -19.19 12.10 -9.26
CA ALA A 173 -17.83 12.61 -9.26
C ALA A 173 -17.12 12.16 -7.97
N HIS A 174 -16.10 11.35 -8.09
CA HIS A 174 -15.32 10.82 -6.97
C HIS A 174 -13.84 10.74 -7.35
N SER A 175 -12.98 10.72 -6.33
CA SER A 175 -11.55 10.58 -6.58
C SER A 175 -11.20 9.19 -7.12
N GLU A 176 -10.44 9.18 -8.18
CA GLU A 176 -9.86 7.95 -8.73
C GLU A 176 -8.56 7.51 -8.06
N LYS A 177 -8.17 8.16 -6.98
CA LYS A 177 -6.90 7.90 -6.30
C LYS A 177 -7.03 6.82 -5.23
N PHE A 178 -5.94 6.09 -5.01
CA PHE A 178 -5.70 5.36 -3.78
C PHE A 178 -5.14 6.31 -2.73
N VAL A 179 -5.59 6.18 -1.49
CA VAL A 179 -5.05 6.91 -0.33
C VAL A 179 -4.31 5.93 0.56
N LEU A 180 -3.04 6.23 0.83
CA LEU A 180 -2.19 5.46 1.73
C LEU A 180 -2.13 6.15 3.08
N SER A 181 -2.43 5.41 4.15
CA SER A 181 -2.29 5.88 5.53
C SER A 181 -1.39 4.95 6.34
N ASP A 182 -0.68 5.51 7.30
CA ASP A 182 0.18 4.75 8.19
C ASP A 182 -0.60 4.11 9.35
N LYS A 183 0.12 3.38 10.20
CA LYS A 183 -0.43 2.67 11.37
C LYS A 183 -1.05 3.58 12.45
N ASN A 184 -0.80 4.88 12.39
CA ASN A 184 -1.38 5.89 13.27
C ASN A 184 -2.56 6.63 12.63
N GLY A 185 -3.03 6.19 11.44
CA GLY A 185 -4.10 6.84 10.70
C GLY A 185 -3.70 8.11 9.96
N LYS A 186 -2.40 8.43 9.87
CA LYS A 186 -1.92 9.61 9.16
C LYS A 186 -1.82 9.34 7.66
N ILE A 187 -2.37 10.23 6.84
CA ILE A 187 -2.35 10.12 5.37
C ILE A 187 -0.95 10.45 4.87
N ARG A 188 -0.34 9.50 4.15
CA ARG A 188 1.03 9.57 3.66
C ARG A 188 1.14 9.75 2.15
N GLY A 189 0.07 9.54 1.41
CA GLY A 189 0.10 9.74 -0.04
C GLY A 189 -1.21 9.49 -0.76
N TYR A 190 -1.28 10.06 -1.96
CA TYR A 190 -2.36 9.89 -2.92
C TYR A 190 -1.76 9.39 -4.22
N TYR A 191 -2.25 8.25 -4.73
CA TYR A 191 -1.66 7.55 -5.86
C TYR A 191 -2.71 7.31 -6.95
N GLY A 192 -2.32 7.54 -8.19
CA GLY A 192 -3.15 7.22 -9.35
C GLY A 192 -3.36 5.71 -9.55
N LYS A 193 -4.20 5.36 -10.52
CA LYS A 193 -4.55 3.96 -10.84
C LYS A 193 -3.64 3.32 -11.87
N ASP A 194 -2.71 4.07 -12.47
CA ASP A 194 -1.75 3.54 -13.41
C ASP A 194 -0.69 2.65 -12.74
N LYS A 195 0.01 1.86 -13.55
CA LYS A 195 0.97 0.87 -13.05
C LYS A 195 2.13 1.50 -12.28
N ASN A 196 2.58 2.68 -12.69
CA ASN A 196 3.74 3.33 -12.07
C ASN A 196 3.36 3.88 -10.69
N GLU A 197 2.21 4.54 -10.58
CA GLU A 197 1.69 5.06 -9.31
C GLU A 197 1.40 3.93 -8.32
N ILE A 198 0.82 2.82 -8.78
CA ILE A 198 0.61 1.64 -7.93
C ILE A 198 1.95 1.06 -7.47
N ASN A 199 2.97 1.03 -8.33
CA ASN A 199 4.29 0.55 -7.93
C ASN A 199 4.93 1.46 -6.90
N ARG A 200 4.84 2.80 -7.06
CA ARG A 200 5.30 3.79 -6.09
C ARG A 200 4.59 3.60 -4.76
N MET A 201 3.25 3.51 -4.76
CA MET A 201 2.47 3.21 -3.55
C MET A 201 2.96 1.94 -2.84
N MET A 202 3.27 0.87 -3.58
CA MET A 202 3.72 -0.38 -2.98
C MET A 202 5.13 -0.30 -2.37
N ILE A 203 6.01 0.56 -2.90
CA ILE A 203 7.30 0.87 -2.26
C ILE A 203 7.04 1.57 -0.93
N ASP A 204 6.18 2.58 -0.93
CA ASP A 204 5.85 3.36 0.27
C ASP A 204 5.13 2.51 1.33
N VAL A 205 4.25 1.59 0.93
CA VAL A 205 3.69 0.55 1.82
C VAL A 205 4.80 -0.26 2.50
N GLY A 206 5.80 -0.70 1.73
CA GLY A 206 6.95 -1.44 2.26
C GLY A 206 7.73 -0.64 3.31
N LEU A 207 7.94 0.64 3.07
CA LEU A 207 8.61 1.54 4.02
C LEU A 207 7.81 1.70 5.32
N LEU A 208 6.48 1.92 5.21
CA LEU A 208 5.60 2.11 6.38
C LEU A 208 5.45 0.82 7.21
N VAL A 209 5.29 -0.34 6.56
CA VAL A 209 5.13 -1.63 7.24
C VAL A 209 6.41 -2.02 8.00
N ASN A 210 7.59 -1.74 7.42
CA ASN A 210 8.88 -2.08 8.02
C ASN A 210 9.40 -1.02 8.99
N ASN A 211 8.61 0.02 9.30
CA ASN A 211 9.04 1.15 10.14
C ASN A 211 10.39 1.73 9.69
N ALA A 212 10.63 1.84 8.39
CA ALA A 212 11.91 2.28 7.84
C ALA A 212 12.33 3.71 8.28
N PHE A 213 11.41 4.43 8.91
CA PHE A 213 11.61 5.81 9.37
C PHE A 213 11.83 5.93 10.90
N GLY A 214 11.98 4.81 11.61
CA GLY A 214 12.31 4.79 13.04
C GLY A 214 11.36 5.63 13.89
N ASN A 215 10.28 5.05 14.39
CA ASN A 215 9.48 5.53 15.52
C ASN A 215 9.34 4.38 16.48
#